data_db51585514239163f634a6cae7d24da7
#
_entry.id   db51585514239163f634a6cae7d24da7
#
_cell.length_a   1.000
_cell.length_b   1.000
_cell.length_c   1.000
_cell.angle_alpha   90.00
_cell.angle_beta   90.00
_cell.angle_gamma   90.00
#
_symmetry.space_group_name_H-M   'P 1'
#
loop_
_entity.id
_entity.type
_entity.pdbx_description
1 polymer ?
#
loop_
_entity_poly.entity_id
_entity_poly.type
_entity_poly.pdbx_seq_one_letter_code
_entity_poly.pdbx_strand_id
1 'polypeptide(L)'
;MATQYPLLRLGDGIDAPEFEDEVKMLQGLLKQAGVLPSDAVEDGKFDAKVEQAVKQFQQDRDLLVDGIVGSDTWSALENPAQQGSKQPVLRQGDGIDYPDLKADVKRLQALLKQAGVLPEDAAIDGLFGTKTETAVKQFQAHRDLVADGVVGGQTWSELLGEPVEAYRPRRNVIVSFDLDRIVESIPYPNVRKAARESLPLILTQCQLNGVTDLGQIAYVLATAEHESHLGQWMVELGSGWQYEGRTDLGNTQEGDGPRFKGRGFVQITGRRNYRDWSERLGIDLVASPDRAAEMGIAARILVVGMRDGTFTGYKLVEFVEGDRQDFYGARRIINGFDRAARIATIAREYLRVL
;
A
#
# COMPACT_ATOMS: atom_id res chain seq x y z
N MET A 1 -8.76 28.61 -1.98
CA MET A 1 -9.09 27.74 -0.85
C MET A 1 -9.67 26.50 -1.48
N ALA A 2 -9.06 25.33 -1.31
CA ALA A 2 -9.62 24.10 -1.82
C ALA A 2 -10.91 23.80 -1.03
N THR A 3 -12.03 23.67 -1.72
CA THR A 3 -13.30 23.28 -1.13
C THR A 3 -13.13 21.83 -0.64
N GLN A 4 -13.18 21.62 0.66
CA GLN A 4 -13.06 20.29 1.24
C GLN A 4 -14.46 19.67 1.21
N TYR A 5 -14.75 18.87 0.17
CA TYR A 5 -16.00 18.15 0.07
C TYR A 5 -16.07 16.97 1.04
N PRO A 6 -17.26 16.65 1.58
CA PRO A 6 -17.43 15.50 2.44
C PRO A 6 -17.29 14.20 1.64
N LEU A 7 -16.97 13.14 2.35
CA LEU A 7 -17.06 11.78 1.83
C LEU A 7 -18.54 11.40 1.77
N LEU A 8 -19.02 10.98 0.59
CA LEU A 8 -20.42 10.54 0.40
C LEU A 8 -20.49 9.06 0.03
N ARG A 9 -21.56 8.40 0.49
CA ARG A 9 -21.82 6.98 0.28
C ARG A 9 -23.31 6.66 0.32
N LEU A 10 -23.65 5.43 -0.04
CA LEU A 10 -25.04 4.92 0.03
C LEU A 10 -25.67 5.21 1.40
N GLY A 11 -26.85 5.80 1.40
CA GLY A 11 -27.59 6.20 2.58
C GLY A 11 -27.49 7.70 2.92
N ASP A 12 -26.45 8.40 2.46
CA ASP A 12 -26.32 9.85 2.70
C ASP A 12 -27.44 10.64 2.02
N GLY A 13 -27.92 11.70 2.68
CA GLY A 13 -29.11 12.42 2.28
C GLY A 13 -30.43 11.68 2.60
N ILE A 14 -30.38 10.43 3.06
CA ILE A 14 -31.54 9.62 3.49
C ILE A 14 -31.47 9.43 5.02
N ASP A 15 -30.42 8.73 5.47
CA ASP A 15 -30.18 8.44 6.88
C ASP A 15 -29.37 9.57 7.58
N ALA A 16 -28.69 10.39 6.78
CA ALA A 16 -27.87 11.55 7.16
C ALA A 16 -28.31 12.79 6.35
N PRO A 17 -29.42 13.48 6.74
CA PRO A 17 -29.98 14.61 6.00
C PRO A 17 -29.05 15.81 5.84
N GLU A 18 -28.04 15.93 6.69
CA GLU A 18 -26.99 16.97 6.63
C GLU A 18 -26.18 16.94 5.33
N PHE A 19 -26.19 15.84 4.56
CA PHE A 19 -25.49 15.70 3.28
C PHE A 19 -26.43 15.86 2.06
N GLU A 20 -27.68 16.26 2.24
CA GLU A 20 -28.67 16.37 1.15
C GLU A 20 -28.20 17.32 0.03
N ASP A 21 -27.60 18.45 0.38
CA ASP A 21 -27.14 19.43 -0.61
C ASP A 21 -25.92 18.95 -1.38
N GLU A 22 -24.98 18.29 -0.72
CA GLU A 22 -23.82 17.68 -1.37
C GLU A 22 -24.21 16.52 -2.28
N VAL A 23 -25.22 15.74 -1.88
CA VAL A 23 -25.76 14.66 -2.75
C VAL A 23 -26.47 15.24 -3.96
N LYS A 24 -27.23 16.36 -3.85
CA LYS A 24 -27.79 17.05 -5.02
C LYS A 24 -26.70 17.52 -5.98
N MET A 25 -25.64 18.12 -5.44
CA MET A 25 -24.49 18.54 -6.24
C MET A 25 -23.85 17.34 -6.96
N LEU A 26 -23.62 16.23 -6.24
CA LEU A 26 -23.12 14.99 -6.81
C LEU A 26 -24.00 14.48 -7.97
N GLN A 27 -25.31 14.43 -7.75
CA GLN A 27 -26.28 13.99 -8.78
C GLN A 27 -26.20 14.87 -10.04
N GLY A 28 -26.06 16.19 -9.86
CA GLY A 28 -25.85 17.13 -10.96
C GLY A 28 -24.56 16.86 -11.75
N LEU A 29 -23.45 16.61 -11.07
CA LEU A 29 -22.16 16.29 -11.68
C LEU A 29 -22.20 14.92 -12.41
N LEU A 30 -22.85 13.91 -11.83
CA LEU A 30 -23.02 12.60 -12.48
C LEU A 30 -23.90 12.66 -13.74
N LYS A 31 -24.89 13.56 -13.78
CA LYS A 31 -25.66 13.87 -14.99
C LYS A 31 -24.80 14.53 -16.07
N GLN A 32 -23.98 15.51 -15.69
CA GLN A 32 -23.02 16.14 -16.60
C GLN A 32 -22.00 15.14 -17.15
N ALA A 33 -21.57 14.17 -16.33
CA ALA A 33 -20.69 13.09 -16.73
C ALA A 33 -21.39 12.02 -17.60
N GLY A 34 -22.71 12.08 -17.78
CA GLY A 34 -23.50 11.16 -18.61
C GLY A 34 -23.73 9.78 -17.98
N VAL A 35 -23.42 9.59 -16.69
CA VAL A 35 -23.63 8.32 -15.97
C VAL A 35 -24.95 8.27 -15.21
N LEU A 36 -25.61 9.41 -15.04
CA LEU A 36 -27.02 9.49 -14.68
C LEU A 36 -27.85 10.06 -15.85
N PRO A 37 -29.10 9.60 -16.04
CA PRO A 37 -30.00 10.17 -17.05
C PRO A 37 -30.17 11.67 -16.85
N SER A 38 -30.26 12.44 -17.93
CA SER A 38 -30.41 13.90 -17.87
C SER A 38 -31.72 14.35 -17.20
N ASP A 39 -32.74 13.50 -17.19
CA ASP A 39 -34.04 13.69 -16.54
C ASP A 39 -34.10 13.13 -15.11
N ALA A 40 -33.01 12.55 -14.58
CA ALA A 40 -32.94 12.09 -13.18
C ALA A 40 -33.17 13.27 -12.23
N VAL A 41 -33.96 13.05 -11.20
CA VAL A 41 -34.25 14.06 -10.18
C VAL A 41 -33.03 14.19 -9.25
N GLU A 42 -32.61 15.43 -8.98
CA GLU A 42 -31.58 15.76 -7.96
C GLU A 42 -32.29 15.91 -6.61
N ASP A 43 -32.69 14.78 -6.03
CA ASP A 43 -33.53 14.74 -4.83
C ASP A 43 -32.68 14.71 -3.53
N GLY A 44 -31.35 14.75 -3.65
CA GLY A 44 -30.42 14.74 -2.52
C GLY A 44 -30.30 13.41 -1.81
N LYS A 45 -30.73 12.32 -2.43
CA LYS A 45 -30.67 10.97 -1.85
C LYS A 45 -29.61 10.14 -2.54
N PHE A 46 -28.64 9.69 -1.79
CA PHE A 46 -27.64 8.74 -2.26
C PHE A 46 -28.22 7.32 -2.17
N ASP A 47 -29.11 7.00 -3.10
CA ASP A 47 -29.72 5.68 -3.22
C ASP A 47 -28.86 4.71 -4.05
N ALA A 48 -29.33 3.47 -4.22
CA ALA A 48 -28.62 2.44 -4.99
C ALA A 48 -28.41 2.82 -6.47
N LYS A 49 -29.24 3.71 -7.05
CA LYS A 49 -29.04 4.20 -8.42
C LYS A 49 -27.90 5.19 -8.50
N VAL A 50 -27.81 6.08 -7.52
CA VAL A 50 -26.69 7.04 -7.41
C VAL A 50 -25.38 6.28 -7.13
N GLU A 51 -25.39 5.26 -6.25
CA GLU A 51 -24.23 4.41 -6.01
C GLU A 51 -23.75 3.71 -7.30
N GLN A 52 -24.69 3.16 -8.07
CA GLN A 52 -24.36 2.52 -9.35
C GLN A 52 -23.77 3.52 -10.35
N ALA A 53 -24.31 4.73 -10.43
CA ALA A 53 -23.79 5.80 -11.28
C ALA A 53 -22.39 6.24 -10.83
N VAL A 54 -22.14 6.35 -9.53
CA VAL A 54 -20.79 6.60 -8.97
C VAL A 54 -19.83 5.49 -9.37
N LYS A 55 -20.21 4.23 -9.22
CA LYS A 55 -19.39 3.08 -9.63
C LYS A 55 -19.08 3.08 -11.13
N GLN A 56 -20.08 3.42 -11.96
CA GLN A 56 -19.89 3.56 -13.40
C GLN A 56 -18.93 4.72 -13.72
N PHE A 57 -19.12 5.90 -13.10
CA PHE A 57 -18.23 7.04 -13.27
C PHE A 57 -16.79 6.69 -12.84
N GLN A 58 -16.64 6.06 -11.68
CA GLN A 58 -15.35 5.60 -11.19
C GLN A 58 -14.71 4.63 -12.18
N GLN A 59 -15.49 3.71 -12.75
CA GLN A 59 -15.03 2.78 -13.78
C GLN A 59 -14.58 3.51 -15.05
N ASP A 60 -15.37 4.47 -15.53
CA ASP A 60 -15.08 5.23 -16.75
C ASP A 60 -13.86 6.15 -16.60
N ARG A 61 -13.54 6.51 -15.35
CA ARG A 61 -12.40 7.37 -14.97
C ARG A 61 -11.22 6.63 -14.39
N ASP A 62 -11.22 5.28 -14.42
CA ASP A 62 -10.21 4.43 -13.82
C ASP A 62 -9.93 4.77 -12.33
N LEU A 63 -10.97 5.22 -11.63
CA LEU A 63 -10.95 5.41 -10.19
C LEU A 63 -11.28 4.10 -9.46
N LEU A 64 -11.10 4.09 -8.15
CA LEU A 64 -11.57 3.01 -7.31
C LEU A 64 -13.09 2.85 -7.46
N VAL A 65 -13.55 1.68 -7.89
CA VAL A 65 -14.97 1.37 -8.07
C VAL A 65 -15.57 0.84 -6.77
N ASP A 66 -15.64 1.70 -5.76
CA ASP A 66 -16.18 1.37 -4.42
C ASP A 66 -17.59 1.95 -4.18
N GLY A 67 -18.04 2.86 -5.06
CA GLY A 67 -19.30 3.56 -4.91
C GLY A 67 -19.25 4.68 -3.86
N ILE A 68 -18.06 5.06 -3.37
CA ILE A 68 -17.85 6.11 -2.38
C ILE A 68 -17.29 7.35 -3.09
N VAL A 69 -17.83 8.52 -2.82
CA VAL A 69 -17.37 9.77 -3.39
C VAL A 69 -16.37 10.43 -2.44
N GLY A 70 -15.11 10.03 -2.56
CA GLY A 70 -13.97 10.63 -1.85
C GLY A 70 -13.33 11.76 -2.66
N SER A 71 -12.17 12.28 -2.17
CA SER A 71 -11.43 13.38 -2.80
C SER A 71 -11.12 13.15 -4.28
N ASP A 72 -10.75 11.92 -4.64
CA ASP A 72 -10.37 11.58 -6.01
C ASP A 72 -11.59 11.57 -6.94
N THR A 73 -12.74 11.06 -6.46
CA THR A 73 -14.00 11.06 -7.21
C THR A 73 -14.54 12.49 -7.38
N TRP A 74 -14.50 13.31 -6.31
CA TRP A 74 -14.87 14.73 -6.40
C TRP A 74 -14.00 15.48 -7.40
N SER A 75 -12.69 15.35 -7.32
CA SER A 75 -11.76 16.02 -8.24
C SER A 75 -11.99 15.64 -9.70
N ALA A 76 -12.30 14.38 -9.98
CA ALA A 76 -12.61 13.91 -11.33
C ALA A 76 -13.97 14.41 -11.84
N LEU A 77 -14.95 14.56 -10.96
CA LEU A 77 -16.28 15.09 -11.30
C LEU A 77 -16.23 16.60 -11.63
N GLU A 78 -15.43 17.37 -10.88
CA GLU A 78 -15.32 18.83 -11.08
C GLU A 78 -14.48 19.22 -12.31
N ASN A 79 -13.57 18.35 -12.74
CA ASN A 79 -12.66 18.65 -13.86
C ASN A 79 -12.88 17.69 -15.04
N PRO A 80 -14.07 17.70 -15.69
CA PRO A 80 -14.38 16.78 -16.80
C PRO A 80 -13.51 17.03 -18.05
N ALA A 81 -12.87 18.18 -18.17
CA ALA A 81 -12.14 18.63 -19.36
C ALA A 81 -10.63 18.34 -19.34
N GLN A 82 -10.08 17.75 -18.29
CA GLN A 82 -8.69 17.34 -18.31
C GLN A 82 -8.51 15.97 -18.97
N GLN A 83 -8.82 15.90 -20.27
CA GLN A 83 -8.37 14.81 -21.14
C GLN A 83 -6.89 15.01 -21.49
N GLY A 84 -6.03 15.06 -20.48
CA GLY A 84 -4.61 14.83 -20.66
C GLY A 84 -4.32 13.34 -20.85
N SER A 85 -3.21 12.99 -21.47
CA SER A 85 -2.81 11.59 -21.60
C SER A 85 -2.73 10.94 -20.21
N LYS A 86 -3.46 9.83 -20.01
CA LYS A 86 -3.46 9.12 -18.73
C LYS A 86 -2.12 8.43 -18.53
N GLN A 87 -1.43 8.73 -17.45
CA GLN A 87 -0.15 8.12 -17.11
C GLN A 87 -0.17 7.52 -15.69
N PRO A 88 0.44 6.34 -15.48
CA PRO A 88 0.48 5.74 -14.16
C PRO A 88 1.36 6.56 -13.20
N VAL A 89 0.96 6.64 -11.94
CA VAL A 89 1.88 7.08 -10.88
C VAL A 89 2.97 6.05 -10.71
N LEU A 90 4.24 6.46 -10.89
CA LEU A 90 5.39 5.58 -10.75
C LEU A 90 6.26 6.00 -9.57
N ARG A 91 6.89 4.99 -8.92
CA ARG A 91 7.79 5.19 -7.79
C ARG A 91 8.78 4.02 -7.67
N GLN A 92 9.73 4.14 -6.76
CA GLN A 92 10.70 3.07 -6.48
C GLN A 92 9.99 1.74 -6.18
N GLY A 93 10.48 0.67 -6.80
CA GLY A 93 9.90 -0.68 -6.78
C GLY A 93 9.04 -1.01 -8.01
N ASP A 94 8.60 -0.02 -8.79
CA ASP A 94 7.81 -0.25 -9.99
C ASP A 94 8.63 -0.89 -11.10
N GLY A 95 8.03 -1.83 -11.82
CA GLY A 95 8.71 -2.69 -12.78
C GLY A 95 9.53 -3.83 -12.15
N ILE A 96 9.80 -3.77 -10.84
CA ILE A 96 10.45 -4.83 -10.04
C ILE A 96 9.36 -5.67 -9.37
N ASP A 97 8.65 -5.06 -8.43
CA ASP A 97 7.56 -5.69 -7.68
C ASP A 97 6.28 -5.76 -8.52
N TYR A 98 6.21 -5.00 -9.61
CA TYR A 98 5.05 -4.84 -10.50
C TYR A 98 5.47 -4.90 -11.96
N PRO A 99 5.62 -6.11 -12.53
CA PRO A 99 6.09 -6.32 -13.91
C PRO A 99 5.24 -5.65 -14.99
N ASP A 100 3.96 -5.45 -14.76
CA ASP A 100 3.01 -4.76 -15.64
C ASP A 100 3.34 -3.28 -15.85
N LEU A 101 4.02 -2.62 -14.91
CA LEU A 101 4.51 -1.25 -15.09
C LEU A 101 5.88 -1.16 -15.75
N LYS A 102 6.46 -2.28 -16.14
CA LYS A 102 7.81 -2.30 -16.74
C LYS A 102 7.90 -1.45 -18.01
N ALA A 103 6.83 -1.43 -18.79
CA ALA A 103 6.76 -0.60 -20.00
C ALA A 103 6.73 0.90 -19.67
N ASP A 104 5.95 1.29 -18.65
CA ASP A 104 5.84 2.68 -18.22
C ASP A 104 7.13 3.18 -17.57
N VAL A 105 7.79 2.32 -16.79
CA VAL A 105 9.12 2.64 -16.22
C VAL A 105 10.17 2.78 -17.32
N LYS A 106 10.16 1.96 -18.39
CA LYS A 106 11.04 2.16 -19.54
C LYS A 106 10.81 3.51 -20.21
N ARG A 107 9.54 3.88 -20.40
CA ARG A 107 9.17 5.18 -20.96
C ARG A 107 9.68 6.33 -20.08
N LEU A 108 9.48 6.23 -18.77
CA LEU A 108 10.02 7.19 -17.81
C LEU A 108 11.54 7.33 -17.93
N GLN A 109 12.26 6.20 -17.91
CA GLN A 109 13.72 6.19 -18.02
C GLN A 109 14.21 6.85 -19.32
N ALA A 110 13.50 6.64 -20.43
CA ALA A 110 13.81 7.30 -21.69
C ALA A 110 13.62 8.83 -21.61
N LEU A 111 12.52 9.29 -21.02
CA LEU A 111 12.25 10.72 -20.81
C LEU A 111 13.25 11.38 -19.86
N LEU A 112 13.65 10.70 -18.79
CA LEU A 112 14.68 11.20 -17.87
C LEU A 112 16.06 11.31 -18.53
N LYS A 113 16.39 10.44 -19.50
CA LYS A 113 17.57 10.58 -20.36
C LYS A 113 17.48 11.83 -21.26
N GLN A 114 16.33 12.01 -21.93
CA GLN A 114 16.10 13.20 -22.76
C GLN A 114 16.18 14.49 -21.94
N ALA A 115 15.74 14.45 -20.69
CA ALA A 115 15.85 15.58 -19.74
C ALA A 115 17.27 15.77 -19.19
N GLY A 116 18.23 14.90 -19.51
CA GLY A 116 19.63 14.98 -19.09
C GLY A 116 19.89 14.66 -17.62
N VAL A 117 18.90 14.08 -16.91
CA VAL A 117 19.03 13.72 -15.48
C VAL A 117 19.34 12.25 -15.27
N LEU A 118 19.20 11.43 -16.30
CA LEU A 118 19.66 10.04 -16.31
C LEU A 118 20.82 9.94 -17.35
N PRO A 119 21.97 9.33 -16.99
CA PRO A 119 23.10 9.21 -17.90
C PRO A 119 22.74 8.49 -19.21
N GLU A 120 23.39 8.87 -20.31
CA GLU A 120 23.17 8.29 -21.65
C GLU A 120 23.45 6.78 -21.69
N ASP A 121 24.40 6.28 -20.90
CA ASP A 121 24.77 4.88 -20.78
C ASP A 121 23.89 4.10 -19.79
N ALA A 122 22.99 4.77 -19.06
CA ALA A 122 22.09 4.09 -18.13
C ALA A 122 21.16 3.15 -18.87
N ALA A 123 20.95 1.95 -18.35
CA ALA A 123 20.04 0.98 -18.94
C ALA A 123 18.59 1.45 -18.86
N ILE A 124 17.82 1.26 -19.94
CA ILE A 124 16.36 1.38 -19.95
C ILE A 124 15.80 -0.04 -19.70
N ASP A 125 15.90 -0.49 -18.47
CA ASP A 125 15.56 -1.86 -18.07
C ASP A 125 14.10 -2.03 -17.60
N GLY A 126 13.42 -0.91 -17.35
CA GLY A 126 12.05 -0.89 -16.84
C GLY A 126 11.98 -1.19 -15.35
N LEU A 127 13.08 -0.99 -14.62
CA LEU A 127 13.14 -1.20 -13.17
C LEU A 127 13.31 0.16 -12.47
N PHE A 128 12.30 0.57 -11.69
CA PHE A 128 12.37 1.81 -10.92
C PHE A 128 13.18 1.59 -9.65
N GLY A 129 14.49 1.45 -9.80
CA GLY A 129 15.45 1.33 -8.70
C GLY A 129 15.92 2.71 -8.19
N THR A 130 16.88 2.70 -7.27
CA THR A 130 17.45 3.91 -6.64
C THR A 130 18.01 4.91 -7.65
N LYS A 131 18.62 4.43 -8.75
CA LYS A 131 19.14 5.31 -9.82
C LYS A 131 18.01 6.08 -10.51
N THR A 132 16.91 5.42 -10.83
CA THR A 132 15.73 6.04 -11.45
C THR A 132 15.08 7.02 -10.47
N GLU A 133 14.96 6.66 -9.19
CA GLU A 133 14.42 7.55 -8.15
C GLU A 133 15.26 8.83 -7.99
N THR A 134 16.59 8.68 -7.95
CA THR A 134 17.50 9.83 -7.87
C THR A 134 17.34 10.77 -9.09
N ALA A 135 17.24 10.20 -10.29
CA ALA A 135 17.02 10.98 -11.51
C ALA A 135 15.65 11.69 -11.50
N VAL A 136 14.59 11.04 -10.97
CA VAL A 136 13.27 11.68 -10.79
C VAL A 136 13.38 12.87 -9.84
N LYS A 137 14.02 12.71 -8.68
CA LYS A 137 14.21 13.78 -7.70
C LYS A 137 15.02 14.96 -8.27
N GLN A 138 16.05 14.68 -9.06
CA GLN A 138 16.82 15.72 -9.76
C GLN A 138 15.96 16.46 -10.79
N PHE A 139 15.17 15.72 -11.59
CA PHE A 139 14.25 16.31 -12.54
C PHE A 139 13.22 17.21 -11.85
N GLN A 140 12.60 16.71 -10.79
CA GLN A 140 11.63 17.48 -9.99
C GLN A 140 12.23 18.76 -9.44
N ALA A 141 13.43 18.69 -8.86
CA ALA A 141 14.14 19.88 -8.36
C ALA A 141 14.47 20.89 -9.47
N HIS A 142 14.86 20.44 -10.68
CA HIS A 142 15.12 21.32 -11.82
C HIS A 142 13.85 21.99 -12.39
N ARG A 143 12.68 21.46 -12.08
CA ARG A 143 11.37 21.97 -12.52
C ARG A 143 10.56 22.61 -11.40
N ASP A 144 11.21 22.96 -10.28
CA ASP A 144 10.58 23.56 -9.08
C ASP A 144 9.40 22.73 -8.53
N LEU A 145 9.41 21.41 -8.75
CA LEU A 145 8.47 20.45 -8.18
C LEU A 145 8.96 19.96 -6.82
N VAL A 146 8.05 19.38 -6.03
CA VAL A 146 8.43 18.66 -4.81
C VAL A 146 9.27 17.44 -5.19
N ALA A 147 10.53 17.38 -4.75
CA ALA A 147 11.49 16.33 -5.07
C ALA A 147 11.28 15.07 -4.21
N ASP A 148 10.09 14.47 -4.29
CA ASP A 148 9.67 13.30 -3.52
C ASP A 148 10.07 11.94 -4.17
N GLY A 149 10.47 11.99 -5.45
CA GLY A 149 10.83 10.79 -6.23
C GLY A 149 9.63 10.01 -6.75
N VAL A 150 8.42 10.56 -6.65
CA VAL A 150 7.18 9.98 -7.17
C VAL A 150 6.77 10.67 -8.46
N VAL A 151 6.60 9.91 -9.54
CA VAL A 151 6.18 10.44 -10.83
C VAL A 151 4.66 10.50 -10.88
N GLY A 152 4.10 11.58 -10.37
CA GLY A 152 2.67 11.91 -10.43
C GLY A 152 2.32 12.80 -11.60
N GLY A 153 1.08 13.33 -11.65
CA GLY A 153 0.57 14.15 -12.76
C GLY A 153 1.44 15.34 -13.09
N GLN A 154 1.92 16.08 -12.09
CA GLN A 154 2.79 17.23 -12.30
C GLN A 154 4.14 16.82 -12.92
N THR A 155 4.75 15.76 -12.40
CA THR A 155 6.02 15.24 -12.94
C THR A 155 5.86 14.73 -14.37
N TRP A 156 4.78 14.01 -14.66
CA TRP A 156 4.48 13.58 -16.03
C TRP A 156 4.22 14.76 -16.96
N SER A 157 3.46 15.77 -16.52
CA SER A 157 3.17 16.95 -17.33
C SER A 157 4.45 17.68 -17.73
N GLU A 158 5.40 17.84 -16.81
CA GLU A 158 6.69 18.44 -17.09
C GLU A 158 7.58 17.59 -17.99
N LEU A 159 7.53 16.25 -17.85
CA LEU A 159 8.28 15.33 -18.72
C LEU A 159 7.74 15.29 -20.15
N LEU A 160 6.42 15.41 -20.33
CA LEU A 160 5.76 15.27 -21.62
C LEU A 160 5.48 16.62 -22.30
N GLY A 161 5.56 17.73 -21.54
CA GLY A 161 5.25 19.08 -22.05
C GLY A 161 3.75 19.30 -22.33
N GLU A 162 2.89 18.47 -21.75
CA GLU A 162 1.44 18.55 -21.90
C GLU A 162 0.74 18.22 -20.55
N PRO A 163 -0.47 18.73 -20.28
CA PRO A 163 -1.22 18.35 -19.10
C PRO A 163 -1.46 16.85 -19.05
N VAL A 164 -1.16 16.24 -17.90
CA VAL A 164 -1.30 14.80 -17.70
C VAL A 164 -2.18 14.52 -16.50
N GLU A 165 -3.21 13.71 -16.68
CA GLU A 165 -3.93 13.09 -15.60
C GLU A 165 -3.15 11.84 -15.16
N ALA A 166 -2.52 11.90 -13.99
CA ALA A 166 -1.89 10.73 -13.42
C ALA A 166 -2.95 9.84 -12.80
N TYR A 167 -3.08 8.63 -13.34
CA TYR A 167 -3.87 7.60 -12.69
C TYR A 167 -2.95 6.68 -11.89
N ARG A 168 -3.44 6.21 -10.76
CA ARG A 168 -2.84 5.02 -10.14
C ARG A 168 -3.36 3.82 -10.91
N PRO A 169 -2.49 3.03 -11.58
CA PRO A 169 -2.94 1.79 -12.20
C PRO A 169 -3.74 1.00 -11.16
N ARG A 170 -4.81 0.33 -11.58
CA ARG A 170 -5.56 -0.58 -10.70
C ARG A 170 -4.59 -1.61 -10.11
N ARG A 171 -3.93 -1.19 -9.08
CA ARG A 171 -3.26 -2.06 -8.13
C ARG A 171 -4.19 -2.09 -6.95
N ASN A 172 -5.06 -3.08 -7.00
CA ASN A 172 -5.88 -3.46 -5.88
C ASN A 172 -6.76 -2.34 -5.31
N VAL A 173 -8.04 -2.61 -5.33
CA VAL A 173 -9.05 -1.90 -4.56
C VAL A 173 -8.40 -1.36 -3.29
N ILE A 174 -8.22 -0.03 -3.17
CA ILE A 174 -7.97 0.55 -1.85
C ILE A 174 -9.29 0.35 -1.10
N VAL A 175 -9.39 -0.77 -0.42
CA VAL A 175 -10.44 -0.94 0.57
C VAL A 175 -10.17 0.13 1.62
N SER A 176 -11.04 1.12 1.75
CA SER A 176 -10.95 2.05 2.86
C SER A 176 -11.35 1.27 4.10
N PHE A 177 -10.35 0.88 4.89
CA PHE A 177 -10.59 0.17 6.13
C PHE A 177 -11.05 1.16 7.21
N ASP A 178 -12.10 0.81 7.91
CA ASP A 178 -12.49 1.49 9.14
C ASP A 178 -11.45 1.19 10.24
N LEU A 179 -10.42 2.04 10.31
CA LEU A 179 -9.32 1.85 11.25
C LEU A 179 -9.77 1.86 12.71
N ASP A 180 -10.77 2.66 13.04
CA ASP A 180 -11.28 2.73 14.42
C ASP A 180 -11.99 1.41 14.76
N ARG A 181 -12.80 0.88 13.87
CA ARG A 181 -13.45 -0.43 14.05
C ARG A 181 -12.42 -1.55 14.22
N ILE A 182 -11.36 -1.56 13.40
CA ILE A 182 -10.29 -2.56 13.51
C ILE A 182 -9.57 -2.40 14.85
N VAL A 183 -9.18 -1.19 15.24
CA VAL A 183 -8.49 -0.92 16.50
C VAL A 183 -9.35 -1.32 17.69
N GLU A 184 -10.65 -1.01 17.68
CA GLU A 184 -11.56 -1.33 18.77
C GLU A 184 -11.81 -2.84 18.95
N SER A 185 -11.67 -3.63 17.89
CA SER A 185 -11.73 -5.09 17.95
C SER A 185 -10.57 -5.72 18.74
N ILE A 186 -9.45 -5.01 18.89
CA ILE A 186 -8.28 -5.50 19.63
C ILE A 186 -8.56 -5.45 21.14
N PRO A 187 -8.48 -6.58 21.86
CA PRO A 187 -8.90 -6.63 23.26
C PRO A 187 -7.95 -5.89 24.23
N TYR A 188 -6.71 -5.62 23.82
CA TYR A 188 -5.66 -5.09 24.71
C TYR A 188 -5.40 -3.60 24.46
N PRO A 189 -5.66 -2.69 25.45
CA PRO A 189 -5.52 -1.23 25.25
C PRO A 189 -4.10 -0.77 24.86
N ASN A 190 -3.06 -1.41 25.39
CA ASN A 190 -1.68 -1.11 25.04
C ASN A 190 -1.36 -1.48 23.59
N VAL A 191 -1.93 -2.58 23.07
CA VAL A 191 -1.81 -2.99 21.67
C VAL A 191 -2.58 -2.03 20.75
N ARG A 192 -3.77 -1.54 21.15
CA ARG A 192 -4.54 -0.53 20.41
C ARG A 192 -3.72 0.73 20.12
N LYS A 193 -2.92 1.18 21.10
CA LYS A 193 -2.05 2.35 20.90
C LYS A 193 -1.04 2.11 19.78
N ALA A 194 -0.34 0.99 19.79
CA ALA A 194 0.60 0.61 18.73
C ALA A 194 -0.11 0.37 17.39
N ALA A 195 -1.31 -0.24 17.42
CA ALA A 195 -2.13 -0.51 16.26
C ALA A 195 -2.51 0.76 15.48
N ARG A 196 -2.86 1.87 16.17
CA ARG A 196 -3.19 3.16 15.52
C ARG A 196 -2.05 3.68 14.66
N GLU A 197 -0.81 3.41 15.01
CA GLU A 197 0.39 3.83 14.27
C GLU A 197 0.75 2.82 13.16
N SER A 198 0.60 1.53 13.41
CA SER A 198 1.07 0.46 12.51
C SER A 198 0.05 0.01 11.47
N LEU A 199 -1.26 -0.07 11.82
CA LEU A 199 -2.30 -0.55 10.90
C LEU A 199 -2.35 0.22 9.58
N PRO A 200 -2.32 1.58 9.55
CA PRO A 200 -2.31 2.32 8.30
C PRO A 200 -1.14 1.92 7.40
N LEU A 201 0.04 1.69 8.00
CA LEU A 201 1.25 1.32 7.26
C LEU A 201 1.18 -0.12 6.74
N ILE A 202 0.72 -1.08 7.57
CA ILE A 202 0.57 -2.48 7.17
C ILE A 202 -0.48 -2.60 6.05
N LEU A 203 -1.65 -2.00 6.21
CA LEU A 203 -2.72 -2.02 5.22
C LEU A 203 -2.29 -1.36 3.91
N THR A 204 -1.57 -0.23 4.00
CA THR A 204 -0.96 0.40 2.84
C THR A 204 0.02 -0.55 2.14
N GLN A 205 0.88 -1.25 2.89
CA GLN A 205 1.80 -2.22 2.28
C GLN A 205 1.07 -3.43 1.68
N CYS A 206 -0.02 -3.91 2.29
CA CYS A 206 -0.87 -4.92 1.67
C CYS A 206 -1.37 -4.46 0.30
N GLN A 207 -1.94 -3.27 0.24
CA GLN A 207 -2.46 -2.69 -1.01
C GLN A 207 -1.35 -2.48 -2.05
N LEU A 208 -0.22 -1.89 -1.63
CA LEU A 208 0.92 -1.61 -2.51
C LEU A 208 1.56 -2.87 -3.10
N ASN A 209 1.45 -3.99 -2.40
CA ASN A 209 2.09 -5.24 -2.77
C ASN A 209 1.11 -6.32 -3.22
N GLY A 210 -0.12 -5.96 -3.59
CA GLY A 210 -1.08 -6.88 -4.21
C GLY A 210 -1.71 -7.91 -3.26
N VAL A 211 -1.60 -7.71 -1.95
CA VAL A 211 -2.33 -8.50 -0.95
C VAL A 211 -3.68 -7.83 -0.72
N THR A 212 -4.70 -8.25 -1.47
CA THR A 212 -6.04 -7.64 -1.50
C THR A 212 -7.15 -8.54 -1.01
N ASP A 213 -6.92 -9.84 -0.95
CA ASP A 213 -7.83 -10.78 -0.34
C ASP A 213 -7.96 -10.46 1.16
N LEU A 214 -9.19 -10.25 1.64
CA LEU A 214 -9.46 -9.85 3.03
C LEU A 214 -8.98 -10.91 4.03
N GLY A 215 -9.05 -12.18 3.68
CA GLY A 215 -8.51 -13.27 4.49
C GLY A 215 -6.99 -13.19 4.62
N GLN A 216 -6.29 -12.90 3.51
CA GLN A 216 -4.84 -12.69 3.53
C GLN A 216 -4.47 -11.48 4.39
N ILE A 217 -5.18 -10.34 4.23
CA ILE A 217 -4.97 -9.15 5.05
C ILE A 217 -5.20 -9.47 6.53
N ALA A 218 -6.31 -10.12 6.86
CA ALA A 218 -6.62 -10.54 8.22
C ALA A 218 -5.49 -11.41 8.82
N TYR A 219 -4.90 -12.30 8.01
CA TYR A 219 -3.81 -13.14 8.47
C TYR A 219 -2.49 -12.37 8.64
N VAL A 220 -2.21 -11.40 7.80
CA VAL A 220 -1.06 -10.48 7.96
C VAL A 220 -1.19 -9.70 9.27
N LEU A 221 -2.38 -9.14 9.54
CA LEU A 221 -2.63 -8.39 10.78
C LEU A 221 -2.52 -9.28 12.02
N ALA A 222 -3.08 -10.49 11.99
CA ALA A 222 -2.99 -11.46 13.06
C ALA A 222 -1.54 -11.89 13.35
N THR A 223 -0.73 -12.01 12.31
CA THR A 223 0.71 -12.28 12.43
C THR A 223 1.43 -11.13 13.10
N ALA A 224 1.20 -9.89 12.65
CA ALA A 224 1.81 -8.70 13.25
C ALA A 224 1.41 -8.52 14.73
N GLU A 225 0.14 -8.80 15.06
CA GLU A 225 -0.33 -8.76 16.45
C GLU A 225 0.35 -9.80 17.30
N HIS A 226 0.45 -11.03 16.80
CA HIS A 226 1.04 -12.12 17.55
C HIS A 226 2.53 -11.96 17.79
N GLU A 227 3.29 -11.57 16.75
CA GLU A 227 4.77 -11.54 16.80
C GLU A 227 5.31 -10.30 17.52
N SER A 228 4.65 -9.14 17.37
CA SER A 228 5.18 -7.86 17.86
C SER A 228 4.16 -6.98 18.57
N HIS A 229 2.93 -7.50 18.83
CA HIS A 229 1.82 -6.71 19.36
C HIS A 229 1.57 -5.44 18.52
N LEU A 230 1.49 -5.63 17.18
CA LEU A 230 1.31 -4.56 16.20
C LEU A 230 2.34 -3.43 16.33
N GLY A 231 3.58 -3.79 16.62
CA GLY A 231 4.67 -2.83 16.69
C GLY A 231 4.98 -2.29 18.07
N GLN A 232 4.33 -2.78 19.14
CA GLN A 232 4.73 -2.45 20.50
C GLN A 232 6.16 -2.91 20.80
N TRP A 233 6.58 -4.02 20.20
CA TRP A 233 7.92 -4.61 20.36
C TRP A 233 8.59 -4.83 19.00
N MET A 234 9.19 -3.77 18.48
CA MET A 234 9.85 -3.78 17.17
C MET A 234 11.31 -4.23 17.24
N VAL A 235 11.89 -4.32 18.42
CA VAL A 235 13.26 -4.77 18.65
C VAL A 235 13.26 -5.82 19.75
N GLU A 236 13.93 -6.94 19.50
CA GLU A 236 14.11 -8.00 20.49
C GLU A 236 14.74 -7.45 21.78
N LEU A 237 14.13 -7.77 22.93
CA LEU A 237 14.63 -7.32 24.24
C LEU A 237 15.95 -7.99 24.63
N GLY A 238 16.20 -9.19 24.11
CA GLY A 238 17.43 -9.92 24.34
C GLY A 238 18.67 -9.19 23.81
N SER A 239 19.83 -9.50 24.37
CA SER A 239 21.11 -8.92 23.93
C SER A 239 21.51 -9.35 22.51
N GLY A 240 21.00 -10.48 22.03
CA GLY A 240 21.36 -11.06 20.74
C GLY A 240 22.60 -11.97 20.77
N TRP A 241 23.32 -12.05 21.88
CA TRP A 241 24.54 -12.90 21.99
C TRP A 241 24.25 -14.39 21.73
N GLN A 242 23.02 -14.86 21.94
CA GLN A 242 22.62 -16.22 21.59
C GLN A 242 22.71 -16.53 20.08
N TYR A 243 22.81 -15.51 19.24
CA TYR A 243 22.97 -15.62 17.79
C TYR A 243 24.42 -15.48 17.32
N GLU A 244 25.36 -15.24 18.25
CA GLU A 244 26.78 -15.09 17.91
C GLU A 244 27.34 -16.39 17.33
N GLY A 245 28.06 -16.27 16.21
CA GLY A 245 28.68 -17.43 15.54
C GLY A 245 27.66 -18.38 14.86
N ARG A 246 26.40 -18.05 14.82
CA ARG A 246 25.33 -18.84 14.14
C ARG A 246 25.50 -18.74 12.62
N THR A 247 26.24 -19.70 12.04
CA THR A 247 26.50 -19.75 10.58
C THR A 247 25.24 -20.00 9.75
N ASP A 248 24.25 -20.69 10.30
CA ASP A 248 22.93 -20.88 9.70
C ASP A 248 22.14 -19.57 9.58
N LEU A 249 22.45 -18.55 10.36
CA LEU A 249 21.95 -17.18 10.26
C LEU A 249 22.88 -16.25 9.46
N GLY A 250 24.02 -16.76 9.00
CA GLY A 250 25.05 -15.96 8.33
C GLY A 250 25.85 -15.08 9.28
N ASN A 251 25.78 -15.30 10.59
CA ASN A 251 26.54 -14.58 11.61
C ASN A 251 27.93 -15.20 11.72
N THR A 252 28.87 -14.67 10.94
CA THR A 252 30.24 -15.20 10.82
C THR A 252 31.31 -14.22 11.29
N GLN A 253 30.91 -13.01 11.66
CA GLN A 253 31.82 -11.98 12.17
C GLN A 253 31.54 -11.71 13.65
N GLU A 254 32.56 -11.35 14.38
CA GLU A 254 32.46 -10.97 15.80
C GLU A 254 31.44 -9.80 15.94
N GLY A 255 30.51 -9.93 16.87
CA GLY A 255 29.45 -8.95 17.13
C GLY A 255 28.23 -9.08 16.25
N ASP A 256 28.17 -10.06 15.32
CA ASP A 256 27.01 -10.26 14.44
C ASP A 256 25.74 -10.61 15.22
N GLY A 257 25.86 -11.38 16.29
CA GLY A 257 24.72 -11.78 17.11
C GLY A 257 23.94 -10.57 17.63
N PRO A 258 24.53 -9.70 18.46
CA PRO A 258 23.88 -8.48 18.93
C PRO A 258 23.47 -7.52 17.83
N ARG A 259 24.30 -7.39 16.79
CA ARG A 259 24.07 -6.46 15.68
C ARG A 259 22.83 -6.82 14.87
N PHE A 260 22.63 -8.10 14.57
CA PHE A 260 21.53 -8.60 13.71
C PHE A 260 20.51 -9.38 14.53
N LYS A 261 20.23 -8.96 15.75
CA LYS A 261 19.13 -9.49 16.56
C LYS A 261 17.77 -9.17 15.96
N GLY A 262 16.72 -9.80 16.46
CA GLY A 262 15.36 -9.69 15.95
C GLY A 262 14.85 -8.25 15.85
N ARG A 263 14.33 -7.85 14.67
CA ARG A 263 13.70 -6.53 14.44
C ARG A 263 12.50 -6.64 13.51
N GLY A 264 11.60 -5.66 13.67
CA GLY A 264 10.40 -5.51 12.88
C GLY A 264 9.24 -6.40 13.33
N PHE A 265 8.15 -6.37 12.59
CA PHE A 265 6.92 -7.10 12.95
C PHE A 265 7.13 -8.63 13.04
N VAL A 266 8.03 -9.19 12.26
CA VAL A 266 8.32 -10.65 12.22
C VAL A 266 9.70 -11.01 12.75
N GLN A 267 10.37 -10.07 13.40
CA GLN A 267 11.65 -10.28 14.08
C GLN A 267 12.72 -10.93 13.19
N ILE A 268 13.00 -10.32 12.00
CA ILE A 268 14.08 -10.82 11.14
C ILE A 268 15.39 -10.84 11.92
N THR A 269 16.13 -11.95 11.85
CA THR A 269 17.33 -12.21 12.66
C THR A 269 18.45 -12.76 11.79
N GLY A 270 19.69 -12.34 12.06
CA GLY A 270 20.90 -12.83 11.41
C GLY A 270 21.33 -12.05 10.17
N ARG A 271 22.64 -11.87 10.01
CA ARG A 271 23.28 -11.10 8.92
C ARG A 271 22.74 -11.47 7.54
N ARG A 272 22.49 -12.78 7.27
CA ARG A 272 21.97 -13.24 5.99
C ARG A 272 20.61 -12.63 5.70
N ASN A 273 19.66 -12.68 6.64
CA ASN A 273 18.32 -12.09 6.44
C ASN A 273 18.39 -10.58 6.23
N TYR A 274 19.25 -9.88 7.00
CA TYR A 274 19.42 -8.43 6.81
C TYR A 274 20.00 -8.08 5.43
N ARG A 275 20.96 -8.88 4.92
CA ARG A 275 21.50 -8.71 3.57
C ARG A 275 20.44 -8.99 2.50
N ASP A 276 19.74 -10.12 2.61
CA ASP A 276 18.74 -10.53 1.62
C ASP A 276 17.58 -9.51 1.55
N TRP A 277 17.19 -8.94 2.70
CA TRP A 277 16.22 -7.85 2.74
C TRP A 277 16.80 -6.50 2.28
N SER A 278 18.10 -6.24 2.48
CA SER A 278 18.75 -5.06 1.90
C SER A 278 18.65 -5.06 0.38
N GLU A 279 18.95 -6.19 -0.25
CA GLU A 279 18.88 -6.37 -1.70
C GLU A 279 17.44 -6.20 -2.21
N ARG A 280 16.45 -6.82 -1.54
CA ARG A 280 15.03 -6.73 -1.90
C ARG A 280 14.44 -5.33 -1.78
N LEU A 281 14.85 -4.60 -0.77
CA LEU A 281 14.29 -3.27 -0.47
C LEU A 281 15.05 -2.13 -1.14
N GLY A 282 16.29 -2.37 -1.59
CA GLY A 282 17.21 -1.32 -2.01
C GLY A 282 17.67 -0.43 -0.84
N ILE A 283 17.67 -0.94 0.39
CA ILE A 283 18.02 -0.23 1.63
C ILE A 283 19.14 -1.00 2.32
N ASP A 284 20.26 -0.36 2.63
CA ASP A 284 21.35 -1.04 3.34
C ASP A 284 21.03 -1.27 4.83
N LEU A 285 20.35 -2.40 5.11
CA LEU A 285 20.03 -2.85 6.45
C LEU A 285 21.24 -3.51 7.14
N VAL A 286 22.27 -3.88 6.38
CA VAL A 286 23.50 -4.44 6.97
C VAL A 286 24.33 -3.32 7.61
N ALA A 287 24.45 -2.18 6.95
CA ALA A 287 25.12 -1.01 7.53
C ALA A 287 24.29 -0.40 8.67
N SER A 288 22.95 -0.35 8.52
CA SER A 288 22.02 0.29 9.45
C SER A 288 20.91 -0.67 9.89
N PRO A 289 21.21 -1.68 10.75
CA PRO A 289 20.24 -2.72 11.12
C PRO A 289 18.99 -2.19 11.82
N ASP A 290 19.09 -1.11 12.56
CA ASP A 290 17.99 -0.52 13.32
C ASP A 290 16.84 -0.03 12.40
N ARG A 291 17.14 0.26 11.14
CA ARG A 291 16.14 0.61 10.14
C ARG A 291 15.12 -0.50 9.88
N ALA A 292 15.47 -1.75 10.12
CA ALA A 292 14.52 -2.87 10.04
C ALA A 292 13.38 -2.78 11.08
N ALA A 293 13.53 -1.94 12.11
CA ALA A 293 12.50 -1.63 13.09
C ALA A 293 11.68 -0.36 12.73
N GLU A 294 12.06 0.40 11.68
CA GLU A 294 11.22 1.49 11.18
C GLU A 294 9.89 0.90 10.68
N MET A 295 8.76 1.39 11.19
CA MET A 295 7.45 0.76 10.97
C MET A 295 7.10 0.56 9.49
N GLY A 296 7.41 1.53 8.62
CA GLY A 296 7.16 1.43 7.19
C GLY A 296 8.00 0.35 6.50
N ILE A 297 9.28 0.24 6.87
CA ILE A 297 10.20 -0.81 6.37
C ILE A 297 9.75 -2.18 6.90
N ALA A 298 9.46 -2.27 8.19
CA ALA A 298 9.00 -3.49 8.82
C ALA A 298 7.67 -4.00 8.25
N ALA A 299 6.72 -3.09 7.95
CA ALA A 299 5.46 -3.43 7.32
C ALA A 299 5.67 -4.00 5.91
N ARG A 300 6.61 -3.42 5.14
CA ARG A 300 6.96 -3.95 3.81
C ARG A 300 7.62 -5.33 3.92
N ILE A 301 8.53 -5.54 4.87
CA ILE A 301 9.15 -6.85 5.13
C ILE A 301 8.09 -7.89 5.48
N LEU A 302 7.17 -7.57 6.38
CA LEU A 302 6.06 -8.46 6.78
C LEU A 302 5.22 -8.88 5.57
N VAL A 303 4.68 -7.91 4.85
CA VAL A 303 3.72 -8.16 3.76
C VAL A 303 4.36 -8.87 2.57
N VAL A 304 5.50 -8.35 2.09
CA VAL A 304 6.24 -8.96 0.96
C VAL A 304 6.75 -10.34 1.35
N GLY A 305 7.23 -10.49 2.59
CA GLY A 305 7.75 -11.77 3.07
C GLY A 305 6.70 -12.87 3.12
N MET A 306 5.49 -12.55 3.58
CA MET A 306 4.38 -13.50 3.62
C MET A 306 3.81 -13.78 2.23
N ARG A 307 3.72 -12.76 1.38
CA ARG A 307 3.26 -12.92 -0.01
C ARG A 307 4.19 -13.83 -0.81
N ASP A 308 5.48 -13.59 -0.74
CA ASP A 308 6.49 -14.25 -1.57
C ASP A 308 7.09 -15.52 -0.96
N GLY A 309 6.76 -15.80 0.32
CA GLY A 309 7.25 -16.99 1.02
C GLY A 309 8.73 -16.90 1.46
N THR A 310 9.26 -15.68 1.68
CA THR A 310 10.68 -15.49 1.95
C THR A 310 11.14 -16.03 3.30
N PHE A 311 10.23 -16.25 4.25
CA PHE A 311 10.57 -16.71 5.60
C PHE A 311 10.78 -18.22 5.67
N THR A 312 9.90 -19.00 5.02
CA THR A 312 9.90 -20.46 5.11
C THR A 312 9.73 -21.19 3.77
N GLY A 313 9.50 -20.44 2.69
CA GLY A 313 9.13 -20.96 1.38
C GLY A 313 7.61 -21.02 1.12
N TYR A 314 6.77 -20.97 2.17
CA TYR A 314 5.33 -20.94 2.03
C TYR A 314 4.77 -19.54 1.83
N LYS A 315 3.72 -19.40 1.00
CA LYS A 315 3.10 -18.12 0.59
C LYS A 315 1.67 -18.01 1.11
N LEU A 316 1.17 -16.77 1.29
CA LEU A 316 -0.21 -16.50 1.69
C LEU A 316 -1.22 -17.22 0.79
N VAL A 317 -1.06 -17.13 -0.52
CA VAL A 317 -1.97 -17.71 -1.52
C VAL A 317 -2.11 -19.23 -1.40
N GLU A 318 -1.16 -19.93 -0.82
CA GLU A 318 -1.23 -21.39 -0.65
C GLU A 318 -2.22 -21.80 0.44
N PHE A 319 -2.53 -20.94 1.39
CA PHE A 319 -3.41 -21.20 2.53
C PHE A 319 -4.69 -20.37 2.50
N VAL A 320 -4.61 -19.13 2.03
CA VAL A 320 -5.71 -18.19 2.09
C VAL A 320 -5.90 -17.55 0.72
N GLU A 321 -7.02 -17.85 0.07
CA GLU A 321 -7.42 -17.29 -1.22
C GLU A 321 -8.92 -17.51 -1.43
N GLY A 322 -9.70 -16.45 -1.55
CA GLY A 322 -11.15 -16.52 -1.70
C GLY A 322 -11.81 -17.28 -0.55
N ASP A 323 -12.54 -18.36 -0.87
CA ASP A 323 -13.23 -19.17 0.12
C ASP A 323 -12.29 -20.09 0.93
N ARG A 324 -11.07 -20.30 0.48
CA ARG A 324 -10.08 -21.09 1.21
C ARG A 324 -9.43 -20.22 2.31
N GLN A 325 -9.74 -20.52 3.56
CA GLN A 325 -9.26 -19.79 4.73
C GLN A 325 -8.59 -20.72 5.75
N ASP A 326 -7.52 -21.40 5.32
CA ASP A 326 -6.71 -22.24 6.22
C ASP A 326 -5.75 -21.39 7.07
N PHE A 327 -6.32 -20.58 7.95
CA PHE A 327 -5.54 -19.76 8.89
C PHE A 327 -4.68 -20.59 9.86
N TYR A 328 -5.05 -21.84 10.12
CA TYR A 328 -4.23 -22.73 10.95
C TYR A 328 -2.98 -23.16 10.21
N GLY A 329 -3.13 -23.65 8.98
CA GLY A 329 -2.01 -24.07 8.12
C GLY A 329 -1.11 -22.92 7.72
N ALA A 330 -1.66 -21.71 7.60
CA ALA A 330 -0.93 -20.49 7.24
C ALA A 330 0.19 -20.12 8.24
N ARG A 331 0.17 -20.65 9.47
CA ARG A 331 1.27 -20.43 10.43
C ARG A 331 2.62 -20.87 9.87
N ARG A 332 2.65 -21.84 8.98
CA ARG A 332 3.86 -22.32 8.31
C ARG A 332 4.57 -21.24 7.46
N ILE A 333 3.89 -20.17 7.10
CA ILE A 333 4.50 -19.04 6.36
C ILE A 333 5.62 -18.39 7.18
N ILE A 334 5.46 -18.31 8.50
CA ILE A 334 6.42 -17.66 9.41
C ILE A 334 7.22 -18.67 10.21
N ASN A 335 6.53 -19.72 10.71
CA ASN A 335 7.12 -20.71 11.61
C ASN A 335 6.40 -22.06 11.41
N GLY A 336 6.66 -23.04 12.27
CA GLY A 336 5.87 -24.28 12.32
C GLY A 336 4.45 -24.07 12.85
N PHE A 337 3.88 -25.09 13.50
CA PHE A 337 2.51 -25.01 14.04
C PHE A 337 2.41 -24.37 15.43
N ASP A 338 3.50 -23.86 15.98
CA ASP A 338 3.44 -23.21 17.29
C ASP A 338 2.44 -22.05 17.28
N ARG A 339 1.50 -22.09 18.24
CA ARG A 339 0.41 -21.10 18.41
C ARG A 339 -0.51 -20.91 17.21
N ALA A 340 -0.52 -21.80 16.22
CA ALA A 340 -1.33 -21.73 15.00
C ALA A 340 -2.83 -21.49 15.30
N ALA A 341 -3.40 -22.22 16.27
CA ALA A 341 -4.80 -22.05 16.67
C ALA A 341 -5.11 -20.64 17.19
N ARG A 342 -4.20 -20.04 17.97
CA ARG A 342 -4.38 -18.67 18.50
C ARG A 342 -4.35 -17.64 17.36
N ILE A 343 -3.38 -17.74 16.47
CA ILE A 343 -3.24 -16.80 15.33
C ILE A 343 -4.43 -16.93 14.39
N ALA A 344 -4.90 -18.15 14.14
CA ALA A 344 -6.10 -18.40 13.35
C ALA A 344 -7.36 -17.76 13.98
N THR A 345 -7.46 -17.73 15.31
CA THR A 345 -8.56 -17.06 15.99
C THR A 345 -8.48 -15.55 15.79
N ILE A 346 -7.31 -14.95 15.99
CA ILE A 346 -7.08 -13.50 15.77
C ILE A 346 -7.39 -13.14 14.29
N ALA A 347 -6.97 -13.96 13.34
CA ALA A 347 -7.24 -13.71 11.92
C ALA A 347 -8.75 -13.70 11.61
N ARG A 348 -9.53 -14.61 12.21
CA ARG A 348 -11.00 -14.60 12.06
C ARG A 348 -11.65 -13.36 12.68
N GLU A 349 -11.12 -12.87 13.81
CA GLU A 349 -11.61 -11.61 14.41
C GLU A 349 -11.33 -10.42 13.49
N TYR A 350 -10.13 -10.31 12.93
CA TYR A 350 -9.83 -9.27 11.95
C TYR A 350 -10.71 -9.38 10.70
N LEU A 351 -10.91 -10.59 10.15
CA LEU A 351 -11.74 -10.78 8.96
C LEU A 351 -13.20 -10.30 9.15
N ARG A 352 -13.73 -10.34 10.38
CA ARG A 352 -15.10 -9.88 10.67
C ARG A 352 -15.23 -8.35 10.70
N VAL A 353 -14.13 -7.63 10.84
CA VAL A 353 -14.13 -6.17 11.00
C VAL A 353 -13.48 -5.45 9.81
N LEU A 354 -12.80 -6.18 8.95
CA LEU A 354 -12.34 -5.71 7.64
C LEU A 354 -13.51 -5.65 6.65
#